data_f37a148fd2fd49f1c39cb480548f5a61
#
_entry.id   f37a148fd2fd49f1c39cb480548f5a61
#
_cell.length_a   1.000
_cell.length_b   1.000
_cell.length_c   1.000
_cell.angle_alpha   90.00
_cell.angle_beta   90.00
_cell.angle_gamma   90.00
#
_symmetry.space_group_name_H-M   'P 1'
#
loop_
_entity.id
_entity.type
_entity.pdbx_description
1 polymer ?
#
loop_
_entity_poly.entity_id
_entity_poly.type
_entity_poly.pdbx_seq_one_letter_code
_entity_poly.pdbx_strand_id
1 'polypeptide(L)'
;MKAFVSVTVQFINQIFSDWMLIALFVAPLLIGSVFRFAIPALEMFLCGYFIRDAILAPYFPIFDLVLITMTPLLFTSAGAMIMLDEADLGLTRAISVTPVGRIGYLGSRVGVPAITATVLCFLIYKVFGLSGIEIPMILSLSLCAGALGIVVSLMITSLAGNKVEG
;
A
#
# COMPACT_ATOMS: atom_id res chain seq x y z
N MET A 1 -17.11 -10.21 15.23
CA MET A 1 -16.89 -8.76 15.11
C MET A 1 -15.86 -8.22 16.09
N LYS A 2 -15.98 -8.47 17.42
CA LYS A 2 -15.02 -7.93 18.42
C LYS A 2 -13.55 -8.36 18.16
N ALA A 3 -13.31 -9.60 17.75
CA ALA A 3 -11.97 -10.10 17.45
C ALA A 3 -11.32 -9.39 16.22
N PHE A 4 -12.10 -9.11 15.17
CA PHE A 4 -11.60 -8.41 13.98
C PHE A 4 -11.21 -6.96 14.31
N VAL A 5 -12.04 -6.26 15.08
CA VAL A 5 -11.75 -4.88 15.55
C VAL A 5 -10.49 -4.86 16.41
N SER A 6 -10.34 -5.82 17.32
CA SER A 6 -9.14 -5.94 18.17
C SER A 6 -7.86 -6.14 17.33
N VAL A 7 -7.91 -6.99 16.31
CA VAL A 7 -6.77 -7.24 15.42
C VAL A 7 -6.42 -6.01 14.58
N THR A 8 -7.42 -5.27 14.10
CA THR A 8 -7.19 -4.02 13.34
C THR A 8 -6.56 -2.95 14.22
N VAL A 9 -7.00 -2.81 15.47
CA VAL A 9 -6.40 -1.88 16.43
C VAL A 9 -4.97 -2.26 16.77
N GLN A 10 -4.68 -3.55 16.96
CA GLN A 10 -3.30 -4.04 17.17
C GLN A 10 -2.42 -3.74 15.96
N PHE A 11 -2.91 -3.98 14.75
CA PHE A 11 -2.20 -3.67 13.51
C PHE A 11 -1.83 -2.18 13.42
N ILE A 12 -2.79 -1.30 13.71
CA ILE A 12 -2.55 0.16 13.72
C ILE A 12 -1.52 0.54 14.79
N ASN A 13 -1.63 -0.02 16.00
CA ASN A 13 -0.68 0.28 17.07
C ASN A 13 0.74 -0.22 16.76
N GLN A 14 0.90 -1.37 16.10
CA GLN A 14 2.20 -1.87 15.64
C GLN A 14 2.83 -0.94 14.61
N ILE A 15 2.04 -0.42 13.66
CA ILE A 15 2.53 0.54 12.68
C ILE A 15 3.10 1.79 13.36
N PHE A 16 2.39 2.35 14.33
CA PHE A 16 2.86 3.55 15.03
C PHE A 16 4.02 3.28 16.01
N SER A 17 4.30 2.02 16.33
CA SER A 17 5.41 1.64 17.20
C SER A 17 6.74 1.48 16.45
N ASP A 18 6.70 1.25 15.13
CA ASP A 18 7.89 1.00 14.32
C ASP A 18 8.08 2.09 13.26
N TRP A 19 9.20 2.82 13.36
CA TRP A 19 9.55 3.89 12.42
C TRP A 19 9.59 3.43 10.96
N MET A 20 10.03 2.20 10.70
CA MET A 20 10.08 1.63 9.35
C MET A 20 8.68 1.44 8.77
N LEU A 21 7.74 0.97 9.59
CA LEU A 21 6.35 0.81 9.19
C LEU A 21 5.67 2.17 8.95
N ILE A 22 5.96 3.16 9.79
CA ILE A 22 5.46 4.53 9.58
C ILE A 22 5.93 5.07 8.23
N ALA A 23 7.22 4.87 7.89
CA ALA A 23 7.76 5.32 6.60
C ALA A 23 7.03 4.70 5.41
N LEU A 24 6.70 3.39 5.45
CA LEU A 24 5.92 2.71 4.41
C LEU A 24 4.51 3.29 4.25
N PHE A 25 3.88 3.74 5.34
CA PHE A 25 2.57 4.37 5.31
C PHE A 25 2.60 5.81 4.78
N VAL A 26 3.65 6.55 5.11
CA VAL A 26 3.81 7.95 4.71
C VAL A 26 4.28 8.04 3.24
N ALA A 27 5.03 7.06 2.75
CA ALA A 27 5.60 7.06 1.40
C ALA A 27 4.57 7.33 0.28
N PRO A 28 3.39 6.67 0.22
CA PRO A 28 2.40 6.95 -0.82
C PRO A 28 1.85 8.39 -0.77
N LEU A 29 1.73 8.97 0.42
CA LEU A 29 1.29 10.36 0.60
C LEU A 29 2.35 11.34 0.10
N LEU A 30 3.63 11.07 0.38
CA LEU A 30 4.75 11.87 -0.12
C LEU A 30 4.83 11.76 -1.65
N ILE A 31 4.79 10.55 -2.21
CA ILE A 31 4.81 10.33 -3.66
C ILE A 31 3.62 11.03 -4.32
N GLY A 32 2.42 10.88 -3.76
CA GLY A 32 1.21 11.55 -4.26
C GLY A 32 1.34 13.06 -4.23
N SER A 33 1.88 13.64 -3.15
CA SER A 33 2.09 15.08 -3.06
C SER A 33 3.12 15.58 -4.08
N VAL A 34 4.23 14.83 -4.27
CA VAL A 34 5.22 15.14 -5.32
C VAL A 34 4.56 15.11 -6.69
N PHE A 35 3.77 14.08 -7.00
CA PHE A 35 3.09 14.00 -8.31
C PHE A 35 2.12 15.17 -8.50
N ARG A 36 1.34 15.52 -7.48
CA ARG A 36 0.34 16.60 -7.56
C ARG A 36 0.93 17.98 -7.79
N PHE A 37 2.11 18.25 -7.22
CA PHE A 37 2.72 19.57 -7.30
C PHE A 37 3.87 19.65 -8.31
N ALA A 38 4.77 18.67 -8.33
CA ALA A 38 5.96 18.71 -9.17
C ALA A 38 5.65 18.45 -10.66
N ILE A 39 4.73 17.52 -10.97
CA ILE A 39 4.44 17.18 -12.37
C ILE A 39 3.77 18.33 -13.12
N PRO A 40 2.72 19.01 -12.59
CA PRO A 40 2.15 20.19 -13.25
C PRO A 40 3.13 21.36 -13.32
N ALA A 41 4.00 21.55 -12.31
CA ALA A 41 5.04 22.58 -12.35
C ALA A 41 6.08 22.31 -13.45
N LEU A 42 6.52 21.06 -13.61
CA LEU A 42 7.37 20.61 -14.69
C LEU A 42 6.71 20.78 -16.06
N GLU A 43 5.41 20.45 -16.18
CA GLU A 43 4.65 20.66 -17.42
C GLU A 43 4.69 22.14 -17.82
N MET A 44 4.39 23.03 -16.90
CA MET A 44 4.39 24.49 -17.17
C MET A 44 5.79 24.97 -17.61
N PHE A 45 6.84 24.48 -16.97
CA PHE A 45 8.22 24.84 -17.31
C PHE A 45 8.61 24.33 -18.71
N LEU A 46 8.30 23.05 -19.02
CA LEU A 46 8.61 22.43 -20.31
C LEU A 46 7.83 23.05 -21.45
N CYS A 47 6.54 23.31 -21.29
CA CYS A 47 5.70 23.98 -22.28
C CYS A 47 6.23 25.38 -22.59
N GLY A 48 6.68 26.12 -21.58
CA GLY A 48 7.31 27.44 -21.77
C GLY A 48 8.64 27.37 -22.51
N TYR A 49 9.47 26.36 -22.25
CA TYR A 49 10.75 26.19 -22.89
C TYR A 49 10.67 25.71 -24.35
N PHE A 50 9.78 24.70 -24.60
CA PHE A 50 9.66 24.10 -25.94
C PHE A 50 8.57 24.73 -26.81
N ILE A 51 7.84 25.73 -26.29
CA ILE A 51 6.75 26.42 -27.03
C ILE A 51 5.71 25.39 -27.55
N ARG A 52 5.31 24.45 -26.68
CA ARG A 52 4.30 23.42 -26.98
C ARG A 52 3.18 23.47 -25.96
N ASP A 53 1.95 23.15 -26.41
CA ASP A 53 0.74 23.25 -25.58
C ASP A 53 0.65 22.15 -24.51
N ALA A 54 1.20 20.96 -24.79
CA ALA A 54 1.21 19.83 -23.87
C ALA A 54 2.38 18.89 -24.16
N ILE A 55 3.16 18.56 -23.13
CA ILE A 55 4.29 17.62 -23.21
C ILE A 55 4.09 16.43 -22.28
N LEU A 56 3.82 16.68 -20.99
CA LEU A 56 3.61 15.66 -19.97
C LEU A 56 2.13 15.33 -19.74
N ALA A 57 1.23 16.25 -20.07
CA ALA A 57 -0.21 16.06 -19.85
C ALA A 57 -0.78 14.75 -20.43
N PRO A 58 -0.37 14.26 -21.64
CA PRO A 58 -0.81 12.97 -22.16
C PRO A 58 -0.37 11.78 -21.31
N TYR A 59 0.66 11.94 -20.47
CA TYR A 59 1.24 10.90 -19.62
C TYR A 59 0.73 10.92 -18.17
N PHE A 60 -0.13 11.87 -17.79
CA PHE A 60 -0.72 11.94 -16.45
C PHE A 60 -1.38 10.63 -15.99
N PRO A 61 -2.08 9.87 -16.85
CA PRO A 61 -2.63 8.58 -16.44
C PRO A 61 -1.57 7.55 -16.01
N ILE A 62 -0.35 7.65 -16.54
CA ILE A 62 0.76 6.75 -16.15
C ILE A 62 1.20 7.06 -14.72
N PHE A 63 1.34 8.33 -14.33
CA PHE A 63 1.67 8.72 -12.97
C PHE A 63 0.58 8.30 -11.99
N ASP A 64 -0.69 8.43 -12.37
CA ASP A 64 -1.82 7.96 -11.57
C ASP A 64 -1.82 6.44 -11.43
N LEU A 65 -1.50 5.69 -12.50
CA LEU A 65 -1.36 4.24 -12.45
C LEU A 65 -0.26 3.82 -11.47
N VAL A 66 0.91 4.50 -11.51
CA VAL A 66 1.99 4.26 -10.55
C VAL A 66 1.53 4.52 -9.13
N LEU A 67 0.82 5.61 -8.87
CA LEU A 67 0.29 5.94 -7.54
C LEU A 67 -0.70 4.88 -7.05
N ILE A 68 -1.62 4.44 -7.91
CA ILE A 68 -2.62 3.40 -7.62
C ILE A 68 -1.96 2.06 -7.31
N THR A 69 -0.91 1.67 -8.04
CA THR A 69 -0.24 0.38 -7.85
C THR A 69 0.73 0.38 -6.67
N MET A 70 1.49 1.45 -6.48
CA MET A 70 2.47 1.57 -5.38
C MET A 70 1.80 1.57 -4.00
N THR A 71 0.64 2.21 -3.87
CA THR A 71 -0.04 2.32 -2.57
C THR A 71 -0.35 0.95 -1.95
N PRO A 72 -1.10 0.03 -2.61
CA PRO A 72 -1.37 -1.28 -2.04
C PRO A 72 -0.11 -2.14 -1.85
N LEU A 73 0.88 -2.03 -2.74
CA LEU A 73 2.13 -2.77 -2.61
C LEU A 73 2.89 -2.40 -1.33
N LEU A 74 3.01 -1.10 -1.03
CA LEU A 74 3.67 -0.63 0.19
C LEU A 74 2.90 -1.03 1.45
N PHE A 75 1.58 -0.94 1.44
CA PHE A 75 0.77 -1.33 2.61
C PHE A 75 0.79 -2.84 2.88
N THR A 76 0.75 -3.66 1.84
CA THR A 76 0.80 -5.11 2.00
C THR A 76 2.20 -5.60 2.36
N SER A 77 3.27 -4.93 1.89
CA SER A 77 4.63 -5.23 2.34
C SER A 77 4.83 -4.87 3.82
N ALA A 78 4.21 -3.80 4.33
CA ALA A 78 4.19 -3.52 5.76
C ALA A 78 3.54 -4.67 6.56
N GLY A 79 2.45 -5.25 6.05
CA GLY A 79 1.84 -6.45 6.63
C GLY A 79 2.77 -7.66 6.64
N ALA A 80 3.56 -7.86 5.58
CA ALA A 80 4.57 -8.90 5.51
C ALA A 80 5.67 -8.72 6.55
N MET A 81 6.16 -7.47 6.73
CA MET A 81 7.18 -7.16 7.75
C MET A 81 6.68 -7.46 9.17
N ILE A 82 5.42 -7.16 9.47
CA ILE A 82 4.82 -7.52 10.76
C ILE A 82 4.75 -9.04 10.94
N MET A 83 4.42 -9.78 9.89
CA MET A 83 4.39 -11.25 9.95
C MET A 83 5.77 -11.85 10.21
N LEU A 84 6.82 -11.28 9.60
CA LEU A 84 8.21 -11.71 9.84
C LEU A 84 8.64 -11.41 11.28
N ASP A 85 8.32 -10.23 11.79
CA ASP A 85 8.58 -9.83 13.18
C ASP A 85 7.93 -10.81 14.19
N GLU A 86 6.67 -11.18 13.95
CA GLU A 86 5.93 -12.14 14.77
C GLU A 86 6.51 -13.57 14.65
N ALA A 87 7.04 -13.93 13.47
CA ALA A 87 7.71 -15.20 13.27
C ALA A 87 9.03 -15.28 14.06
N ASP A 88 9.83 -14.20 14.03
CA ASP A 88 11.08 -14.09 14.79
C ASP A 88 10.85 -14.20 16.31
N LEU A 89 9.74 -13.64 16.80
CA LEU A 89 9.32 -13.75 18.21
C LEU A 89 8.71 -15.11 18.56
N GLY A 90 8.57 -16.03 17.60
CA GLY A 90 7.96 -17.34 17.81
C GLY A 90 6.44 -17.33 18.03
N LEU A 91 5.78 -16.19 17.85
CA LEU A 91 4.35 -16.01 18.08
C LEU A 91 3.49 -16.85 17.11
N THR A 92 3.99 -17.10 15.89
CA THR A 92 3.30 -17.93 14.90
C THR A 92 3.03 -19.35 15.37
N ARG A 93 3.94 -19.93 16.20
CA ARG A 93 3.75 -21.25 16.80
C ARG A 93 2.67 -21.23 17.88
N ALA A 94 2.63 -20.19 18.70
CA ALA A 94 1.61 -20.03 19.74
C ALA A 94 0.21 -19.83 19.15
N ILE A 95 0.09 -19.09 18.05
CA ILE A 95 -1.19 -18.83 17.38
C ILE A 95 -1.74 -20.07 16.67
N SER A 96 -0.88 -20.97 16.20
CA SER A 96 -1.32 -22.20 15.52
C SER A 96 -2.11 -23.16 16.42
N VAL A 97 -1.98 -23.07 17.73
CA VAL A 97 -2.73 -23.85 18.73
C VAL A 97 -3.98 -23.13 19.25
N THR A 98 -4.25 -21.90 18.81
CA THR A 98 -5.45 -21.15 19.19
C THR A 98 -6.64 -21.50 18.28
N PRO A 99 -7.89 -21.29 18.72
CA PRO A 99 -9.09 -21.58 17.92
C PRO A 99 -9.20 -20.72 16.65
N VAL A 100 -8.39 -19.68 16.49
CA VAL A 100 -8.32 -18.83 15.29
C VAL A 100 -7.68 -19.57 14.11
N GLY A 101 -6.77 -20.49 14.38
CA GLY A 101 -6.09 -21.30 13.37
C GLY A 101 -5.22 -20.50 12.38
N ARG A 102 -4.53 -21.21 11.48
CA ARG A 102 -3.64 -20.62 10.46
C ARG A 102 -4.38 -19.71 9.49
N ILE A 103 -5.59 -20.09 9.06
CA ILE A 103 -6.37 -19.33 8.07
C ILE A 103 -6.83 -17.99 8.65
N GLY A 104 -7.29 -17.96 9.89
CA GLY A 104 -7.70 -16.73 10.56
C GLY A 104 -6.52 -15.79 10.80
N TYR A 105 -5.34 -16.33 11.13
CA TYR A 105 -4.12 -15.56 11.27
C TYR A 105 -3.70 -14.90 9.92
N LEU A 106 -3.56 -15.69 8.85
CA LEU A 106 -3.21 -15.18 7.53
C LEU A 106 -4.25 -14.16 7.03
N GLY A 107 -5.52 -14.44 7.19
CA GLY A 107 -6.61 -13.53 6.82
C GLY A 107 -6.52 -12.18 7.54
N SER A 108 -6.15 -12.19 8.82
CA SER A 108 -5.99 -10.96 9.59
C SER A 108 -4.72 -10.17 9.23
N ARG A 109 -3.60 -10.85 8.93
CA ARG A 109 -2.30 -10.20 8.69
C ARG A 109 -2.09 -9.78 7.22
N VAL A 110 -2.73 -10.45 6.29
CA VAL A 110 -2.65 -10.12 4.85
C VAL A 110 -3.95 -9.47 4.36
N GLY A 111 -5.10 -9.98 4.78
CA GLY A 111 -6.40 -9.48 4.33
C GLY A 111 -6.73 -8.08 4.85
N VAL A 112 -6.47 -7.80 6.13
CA VAL A 112 -6.72 -6.46 6.70
C VAL A 112 -5.86 -5.39 6.03
N PRO A 113 -4.53 -5.54 5.87
CA PRO A 113 -3.72 -4.59 5.12
C PRO A 113 -4.19 -4.40 3.69
N ALA A 114 -4.57 -5.47 2.98
CA ALA A 114 -5.05 -5.37 1.61
C ALA A 114 -6.35 -4.58 1.48
N ILE A 115 -7.32 -4.79 2.38
CA ILE A 115 -8.58 -4.04 2.38
C ILE A 115 -8.33 -2.57 2.73
N THR A 116 -7.54 -2.30 3.77
CA THR A 116 -7.20 -0.93 4.16
C THR A 116 -6.41 -0.22 3.07
N ALA A 117 -5.49 -0.91 2.40
CA ALA A 117 -4.73 -0.40 1.27
C ALA A 117 -5.62 -0.01 0.09
N THR A 118 -6.63 -0.82 -0.24
CA THR A 118 -7.58 -0.53 -1.31
C THR A 118 -8.39 0.74 -1.01
N VAL A 119 -8.88 0.89 0.23
CA VAL A 119 -9.62 2.09 0.66
C VAL A 119 -8.72 3.32 0.64
N LEU A 120 -7.50 3.21 1.17
CA LEU A 120 -6.54 4.32 1.19
C LEU A 120 -6.06 4.69 -0.20
N CYS A 121 -5.86 3.73 -1.10
CA CYS A 121 -5.55 3.97 -2.50
C CYS A 121 -6.62 4.87 -3.16
N PHE A 122 -7.89 4.55 -2.93
CA PHE A 122 -9.00 5.36 -3.43
C PHE A 122 -8.97 6.79 -2.86
N LEU A 123 -8.71 6.95 -1.56
CA LEU A 123 -8.62 8.26 -0.91
C LEU A 123 -7.41 9.06 -1.43
N ILE A 124 -6.25 8.42 -1.53
CA ILE A 124 -5.01 9.05 -2.03
C ILE A 124 -5.21 9.52 -3.47
N TYR A 125 -5.80 8.68 -4.33
CA TYR A 125 -6.08 9.07 -5.70
C TYR A 125 -7.06 10.27 -5.77
N LYS A 126 -8.09 10.30 -4.95
CA LYS A 126 -9.03 11.43 -4.89
C LYS A 126 -8.37 12.77 -4.56
N VAL A 127 -7.32 12.73 -3.72
CA VAL A 127 -6.59 13.94 -3.28
C VAL A 127 -5.48 14.32 -4.27
N PHE A 128 -4.74 13.33 -4.77
CA PHE A 128 -3.49 13.55 -5.50
C PHE A 128 -3.57 13.19 -7.00
N GLY A 129 -4.65 12.55 -7.47
CA GLY A 129 -4.79 12.18 -8.89
C GLY A 129 -4.68 13.38 -9.82
N LEU A 130 -4.00 13.18 -10.94
CA LEU A 130 -3.75 14.18 -11.98
C LEU A 130 -4.74 14.07 -13.13
N SER A 131 -5.12 12.84 -13.49
CA SER A 131 -6.07 12.55 -14.57
C SER A 131 -7.46 12.30 -13.96
N GLY A 132 -8.49 12.69 -14.68
CA GLY A 132 -9.88 12.47 -14.26
C GLY A 132 -10.37 11.04 -14.55
N ILE A 133 -9.63 10.01 -14.09
CA ILE A 133 -10.03 8.60 -14.27
C ILE A 133 -11.39 8.36 -13.60
N GLU A 134 -12.27 7.61 -14.24
CA GLU A 134 -13.60 7.28 -13.70
C GLU A 134 -13.51 6.40 -12.45
N ILE A 135 -14.41 6.62 -11.50
CA ILE A 135 -14.45 5.90 -10.22
C ILE A 135 -14.45 4.38 -10.37
N PRO A 136 -15.24 3.74 -11.28
CA PRO A 136 -15.23 2.29 -11.43
C PRO A 136 -13.87 1.75 -11.91
N MET A 137 -13.17 2.52 -12.73
CA MET A 137 -11.83 2.13 -13.20
C MET A 137 -10.80 2.21 -12.07
N ILE A 138 -10.87 3.23 -11.21
CA ILE A 138 -10.00 3.34 -10.03
C ILE A 138 -10.25 2.16 -9.08
N LEU A 139 -11.52 1.82 -8.84
CA LEU A 139 -11.87 0.67 -7.99
C LEU A 139 -11.34 -0.65 -8.56
N SER A 140 -11.49 -0.90 -9.84
CA SER A 140 -10.98 -2.12 -10.47
C SER A 140 -9.45 -2.19 -10.40
N LEU A 141 -8.75 -1.09 -10.70
CA LEU A 141 -7.29 -1.02 -10.62
C LEU A 141 -6.79 -1.20 -9.18
N SER A 142 -7.44 -0.56 -8.20
CA SER A 142 -7.05 -0.69 -6.79
C SER A 142 -7.29 -2.10 -6.25
N LEU A 143 -8.35 -2.79 -6.68
CA LEU A 143 -8.59 -4.20 -6.35
C LEU A 143 -7.52 -5.12 -6.97
N CYS A 144 -7.20 -4.94 -8.24
CA CYS A 144 -6.13 -5.69 -8.91
C CYS A 144 -4.77 -5.45 -8.22
N ALA A 145 -4.45 -4.19 -7.92
CA ALA A 145 -3.21 -3.84 -7.22
C ALA A 145 -3.17 -4.40 -5.79
N GLY A 146 -4.32 -4.41 -5.09
CA GLY A 146 -4.46 -5.06 -3.78
C GLY A 146 -4.23 -6.58 -3.85
N ALA A 147 -4.76 -7.25 -4.87
CA ALA A 147 -4.53 -8.67 -5.09
C ALA A 147 -3.05 -8.98 -5.39
N LEU A 148 -2.40 -8.17 -6.23
CA LEU A 148 -0.95 -8.25 -6.46
C LEU A 148 -0.16 -8.02 -5.17
N GLY A 149 -0.57 -7.06 -4.36
CA GLY A 149 0.04 -6.79 -3.06
C GLY A 149 -0.03 -8.00 -2.11
N ILE A 150 -1.15 -8.74 -2.09
CA ILE A 150 -1.28 -9.98 -1.32
C ILE A 150 -0.25 -11.02 -1.80
N VAL A 151 -0.12 -11.21 -3.11
CA VAL A 151 0.85 -12.16 -3.68
C VAL A 151 2.28 -11.77 -3.29
N VAL A 152 2.63 -10.48 -3.42
CA VAL A 152 3.95 -9.97 -3.06
C VAL A 152 4.21 -10.15 -1.55
N SER A 153 3.23 -9.84 -0.70
CA SER A 153 3.33 -10.03 0.75
C SER A 153 3.61 -11.49 1.11
N LEU A 154 2.91 -12.43 0.49
CA LEU A 154 3.12 -13.87 0.69
C LEU A 154 4.48 -14.33 0.15
N MET A 155 4.94 -13.77 -0.96
CA MET A 155 6.28 -14.06 -1.48
C MET A 155 7.37 -13.58 -0.52
N ILE A 156 7.27 -12.35 0.00
CA ILE A 156 8.22 -11.81 0.98
C ILE A 156 8.28 -12.73 2.20
N THR A 157 7.13 -13.08 2.78
CA THR A 157 7.07 -13.94 3.97
C THR A 157 7.52 -15.38 3.74
N SER A 158 7.49 -15.87 2.49
CA SER A 158 7.96 -17.23 2.16
C SER A 158 9.44 -17.29 1.84
N LEU A 159 10.03 -16.21 1.35
CA LEU A 159 11.42 -16.15 0.92
C LEU A 159 12.35 -15.61 2.01
N ALA A 160 11.87 -14.64 2.78
CA ALA A 160 12.64 -14.03 3.86
C ALA A 160 12.66 -14.94 5.09
N GLY A 161 13.84 -15.18 5.64
CA GLY A 161 14.02 -15.92 6.88
C GLY A 161 13.75 -15.09 8.13
N ASN A 162 13.86 -13.76 8.02
CA ASN A 162 13.64 -12.81 9.10
C ASN A 162 13.28 -11.41 8.55
N LYS A 163 12.90 -10.48 9.44
CA LYS A 163 12.50 -9.11 9.08
C LYS A 163 13.60 -8.32 8.34
N VAL A 164 14.86 -8.64 8.56
CA VAL A 164 15.99 -7.92 7.95
C VAL A 164 16.20 -8.33 6.49
N GLU A 165 15.78 -9.53 6.12
CA GLU A 165 15.87 -10.05 4.76
C GLU A 165 14.67 -9.64 3.87
N GLY A 166 13.53 -9.29 4.46
CA GLY A 166 12.31 -8.86 3.76
C GLY A 166 12.34 -7.39 3.41
#